data_ebb573d436762e4bebe9eda86c10efa7
#
_entry.id   ebb573d436762e4bebe9eda86c10efa7
#
_cell.length_a   1.000
_cell.length_b   1.000
_cell.length_c   1.000
_cell.angle_alpha   90.00
_cell.angle_beta   90.00
_cell.angle_gamma   90.00
#
_symmetry.space_group_name_H-M   'P 1'
#
loop_
_entity.id
_entity.type
_entity.pdbx_description
1 polymer ?
#
loop_
_entity_poly.entity_id
_entity_poly.type
_entity_poly.pdbx_seq_one_letter_code
_entity_poly.pdbx_strand_id
1 'polypeptide(L)'
;ESATHTLVNYNRAGTPLMEIVTEPDFRSPAETRAFLAKLEEVLEYLGVFDPTRDGSLRVDANVSLVPEDQVADDGTITDDALADVNRAEVKNISSHKGAEQALAYEVTRQENVLRRGREIEQETRHWDEARGVTVSMRSKEAEKDYRYFREADLPALEVADWKEQIPIPELPDARRERFREEYGLDRESASKLTSTKSVADFFEDVAEQFDPDLAATWVADNLLGELNYR
;
A
#
# COMPACT_ATOMS: atom_id res chain seq x y z
N GLU A 1 0.87 -18.21 33.37
CA GLU A 1 0.61 -19.66 33.17
C GLU A 1 1.49 -20.12 32.01
N SER A 2 2.41 -21.03 32.25
CA SER A 2 3.26 -21.60 31.22
C SER A 2 2.50 -22.74 30.54
N ALA A 3 2.06 -22.49 29.31
CA ALA A 3 1.50 -23.55 28.48
C ALA A 3 2.59 -24.58 28.16
N THR A 4 2.30 -25.86 28.35
CA THR A 4 3.22 -26.98 28.07
C THR A 4 3.25 -27.35 26.58
N HIS A 5 2.42 -26.70 25.75
CA HIS A 5 2.31 -26.94 24.31
C HIS A 5 1.90 -25.66 23.59
N THR A 6 2.24 -25.60 22.31
CA THR A 6 1.85 -24.51 21.38
C THR A 6 0.82 -25.06 20.41
N LEU A 7 -0.29 -24.31 20.24
CA LEU A 7 -1.26 -24.60 19.20
C LEU A 7 -0.79 -23.95 17.89
N VAL A 8 -0.75 -24.75 16.82
CA VAL A 8 -0.35 -24.29 15.48
C VAL A 8 -1.59 -24.25 14.60
N ASN A 9 -1.80 -23.10 13.95
CA ASN A 9 -2.90 -22.89 13.03
C ASN A 9 -2.36 -22.85 11.59
N TYR A 10 -2.79 -23.79 10.76
CA TYR A 10 -2.39 -23.94 9.37
C TYR A 10 -3.35 -23.27 8.36
N ASN A 11 -4.37 -22.53 8.81
CA ASN A 11 -5.41 -21.95 7.92
C ASN A 11 -4.84 -21.06 6.81
N ARG A 12 -3.66 -20.48 7.02
CA ARG A 12 -2.97 -19.63 6.04
C ARG A 12 -1.73 -20.28 5.42
N ALA A 13 -1.49 -21.57 5.70
CA ALA A 13 -0.38 -22.28 5.08
C ALA A 13 -0.59 -22.38 3.57
N GLY A 14 0.46 -22.11 2.80
CA GLY A 14 0.42 -22.12 1.35
C GLY A 14 -0.23 -20.88 0.70
N THR A 15 -0.67 -19.90 1.49
CA THR A 15 -1.12 -18.60 0.93
C THR A 15 0.10 -17.84 0.43
N PRO A 16 0.18 -17.47 -0.86
CA PRO A 16 1.30 -16.70 -1.38
C PRO A 16 1.31 -15.32 -0.75
N LEU A 17 2.52 -14.81 -0.48
CA LEU A 17 2.76 -13.46 0.02
C LEU A 17 3.73 -12.77 -0.92
N MET A 18 3.42 -11.54 -1.29
CA MET A 18 4.32 -10.64 -1.98
C MET A 18 4.64 -9.47 -1.05
N GLU A 19 5.91 -9.17 -0.88
CA GLU A 19 6.37 -8.00 -0.16
C GLU A 19 6.88 -6.95 -1.15
N ILE A 20 6.32 -5.73 -1.06
CA ILE A 20 6.70 -4.59 -1.88
C ILE A 20 7.37 -3.59 -0.96
N VAL A 21 8.66 -3.37 -1.18
CA VAL A 21 9.45 -2.40 -0.42
C VAL A 21 9.69 -1.19 -1.29
N THR A 22 9.37 0.00 -0.76
CA THR A 22 9.61 1.26 -1.45
C THR A 22 10.94 1.87 -1.05
N GLU A 23 11.49 2.71 -1.89
CA GLU A 23 12.54 3.64 -1.50
C GLU A 23 11.98 4.72 -0.54
N PRO A 24 12.81 5.44 0.21
CA PRO A 24 12.38 6.45 1.18
C PRO A 24 11.99 7.78 0.51
N ASP A 25 11.09 7.72 -0.49
CA ASP A 25 10.72 8.87 -1.33
C ASP A 25 9.55 9.70 -0.78
N PHE A 26 8.77 9.14 0.14
CA PHE A 26 7.61 9.84 0.68
C PHE A 26 8.01 10.96 1.64
N ARG A 27 7.36 12.11 1.49
CA ARG A 27 7.62 13.31 2.30
C ARG A 27 6.44 13.69 3.20
N SER A 28 5.29 13.05 3.03
CA SER A 28 4.11 13.31 3.85
C SER A 28 3.25 12.06 4.05
N PRO A 29 2.48 12.01 5.15
CA PRO A 29 1.47 10.97 5.35
C PRO A 29 0.42 10.88 4.23
N ALA A 30 0.07 12.04 3.64
CA ALA A 30 -0.90 12.10 2.55
C ALA A 30 -0.38 11.45 1.26
N GLU A 31 0.90 11.61 0.94
CA GLU A 31 1.55 10.91 -0.19
C GLU A 31 1.52 9.40 0.00
N THR A 32 1.81 8.92 1.21
CA THR A 32 1.73 7.48 1.53
C THR A 32 0.32 6.93 1.28
N ARG A 33 -0.71 7.66 1.70
CA ARG A 33 -2.09 7.27 1.44
C ARG A 33 -2.41 7.21 -0.05
N ALA A 34 -2.00 8.24 -0.80
CA ALA A 34 -2.21 8.29 -2.25
C ALA A 34 -1.48 7.16 -2.98
N PHE A 35 -0.24 6.87 -2.57
CA PHE A 35 0.53 5.74 -3.10
C PHE A 35 -0.15 4.40 -2.83
N LEU A 36 -0.60 4.15 -1.59
CA LEU A 36 -1.27 2.89 -1.25
C LEU A 36 -2.55 2.69 -2.06
N ALA A 37 -3.35 3.74 -2.25
CA ALA A 37 -4.54 3.67 -3.09
C ALA A 37 -4.19 3.34 -4.55
N LYS A 38 -3.13 3.96 -5.07
CA LYS A 38 -2.66 3.68 -6.43
C LYS A 38 -2.08 2.27 -6.58
N LEU A 39 -1.36 1.81 -5.58
CA LEU A 39 -0.80 0.46 -5.56
C LEU A 39 -1.92 -0.60 -5.57
N GLU A 40 -2.95 -0.44 -4.72
CA GLU A 40 -4.09 -1.36 -4.71
C GLU A 40 -4.81 -1.40 -6.06
N GLU A 41 -5.06 -0.23 -6.67
CA GLU A 41 -5.65 -0.14 -8.02
C GLU A 41 -4.85 -0.97 -9.03
N VAL A 42 -3.53 -0.83 -9.05
CA VAL A 42 -2.65 -1.59 -9.95
C VAL A 42 -2.70 -3.09 -9.66
N LEU A 43 -2.63 -3.49 -8.39
CA LEU A 43 -2.63 -4.90 -7.98
C LEU A 43 -3.98 -5.59 -8.27
N GLU A 44 -5.09 -4.86 -8.16
CA GLU A 44 -6.43 -5.35 -8.54
C GLU A 44 -6.50 -5.58 -10.04
N TYR A 45 -6.02 -4.64 -10.87
CA TYR A 45 -5.97 -4.80 -12.32
C TYR A 45 -5.09 -5.96 -12.77
N LEU A 46 -4.01 -6.22 -12.07
CA LEU A 46 -3.15 -7.39 -12.27
C LEU A 46 -3.82 -8.70 -11.85
N GLY A 47 -4.92 -8.65 -11.11
CA GLY A 47 -5.64 -9.84 -10.61
C GLY A 47 -4.91 -10.58 -9.49
N VAL A 48 -3.96 -9.92 -8.81
CA VAL A 48 -3.16 -10.50 -7.71
C VAL A 48 -3.60 -10.02 -6.33
N PHE A 49 -4.55 -9.10 -6.27
CA PHE A 49 -5.09 -8.52 -5.06
C PHE A 49 -6.62 -8.50 -5.10
N ASP A 50 -7.23 -8.86 -3.98
CA ASP A 50 -8.68 -8.83 -3.79
C ASP A 50 -8.99 -7.97 -2.55
N PRO A 51 -9.52 -6.74 -2.72
CA PRO A 51 -9.80 -5.83 -1.62
C PRO A 51 -10.91 -6.34 -0.69
N THR A 52 -11.74 -7.30 -1.15
CA THR A 52 -12.83 -7.87 -0.33
C THR A 52 -12.34 -8.92 0.67
N ARG A 53 -11.11 -9.42 0.51
CA ARG A 53 -10.51 -10.40 1.43
C ARG A 53 -9.89 -9.70 2.63
N ASP A 54 -10.41 -10.02 3.80
CA ASP A 54 -9.86 -9.51 5.05
C ASP A 54 -8.37 -9.87 5.22
N GLY A 55 -7.56 -8.86 5.54
CA GLY A 55 -6.12 -9.00 5.72
C GLY A 55 -5.33 -9.30 4.45
N SER A 56 -5.88 -8.97 3.26
CA SER A 56 -5.17 -9.06 1.97
C SER A 56 -4.05 -8.05 1.84
N LEU A 57 -4.19 -6.87 2.43
CA LEU A 57 -3.16 -5.84 2.55
C LEU A 57 -2.70 -5.70 3.99
N ARG A 58 -1.38 -5.58 4.18
CA ARG A 58 -0.73 -5.15 5.41
C ARG A 58 0.32 -4.13 5.09
N VAL A 59 0.43 -3.12 5.93
CA VAL A 59 1.40 -2.05 5.76
C VAL A 59 2.24 -1.96 7.01
N ASP A 60 3.55 -2.02 6.83
CA ASP A 60 4.55 -1.64 7.82
C ASP A 60 5.18 -0.33 7.32
N ALA A 61 5.12 0.72 8.11
CA ALA A 61 5.58 2.04 7.71
C ALA A 61 6.80 2.45 8.53
N ASN A 62 7.87 2.85 7.85
CA ASN A 62 9.05 3.42 8.49
C ASN A 62 9.01 4.94 8.39
N VAL A 63 9.32 5.63 9.47
CA VAL A 63 9.36 7.08 9.52
C VAL A 63 10.54 7.59 10.32
N SER A 64 11.24 8.58 9.77
CA SER A 64 12.33 9.33 10.39
C SER A 64 12.11 10.81 10.15
N LEU A 65 12.62 11.65 11.03
CA LEU A 65 12.71 13.09 10.81
C LEU A 65 14.17 13.46 10.56
N VAL A 66 14.40 14.13 9.45
CA VAL A 66 15.71 14.65 9.05
C VAL A 66 15.74 16.17 9.35
N PRO A 67 16.84 16.71 9.89
CA PRO A 67 17.00 18.16 10.06
C PRO A 67 16.83 18.92 8.75
N GLU A 68 16.15 20.07 8.79
CA GLU A 68 15.82 20.87 7.60
C GLU A 68 17.07 21.31 6.81
N ASP A 69 18.17 21.56 7.51
CA ASP A 69 19.46 21.93 6.92
C ASP A 69 20.17 20.76 6.19
N GLN A 70 19.67 19.55 6.33
CA GLN A 70 20.15 18.36 5.60
C GLN A 70 19.21 17.97 4.44
N VAL A 71 18.18 18.75 4.20
CA VAL A 71 17.27 18.58 3.05
C VAL A 71 17.67 19.59 1.97
N ALA A 72 17.90 19.11 0.75
CA ALA A 72 18.22 20.00 -0.38
C ALA A 72 17.01 20.85 -0.78
N ASP A 73 17.26 21.95 -1.50
CA ASP A 73 16.21 22.89 -1.96
C ASP A 73 15.12 22.21 -2.82
N ASP A 74 15.44 21.12 -3.49
CA ASP A 74 14.51 20.31 -4.30
C ASP A 74 13.78 19.23 -3.48
N GLY A 75 14.00 19.18 -2.16
CA GLY A 75 13.43 18.19 -1.25
C GLY A 75 14.18 16.84 -1.21
N THR A 76 15.30 16.71 -1.90
CA THR A 76 16.14 15.51 -1.87
C THR A 76 16.83 15.38 -0.52
N ILE A 77 16.84 14.16 0.01
CA ILE A 77 17.56 13.78 1.23
C ILE A 77 18.64 12.76 0.82
N THR A 78 19.87 13.00 1.25
CA THR A 78 20.98 12.09 0.93
C THR A 78 20.91 10.82 1.79
N ASP A 79 21.50 9.72 1.28
CA ASP A 79 21.61 8.46 2.02
C ASP A 79 22.36 8.64 3.35
N ASP A 80 23.39 9.51 3.39
CA ASP A 80 24.14 9.81 4.60
C ASP A 80 23.23 10.49 5.65
N ALA A 81 22.38 11.44 5.24
CA ALA A 81 21.45 12.10 6.15
C ALA A 81 20.37 11.12 6.66
N LEU A 82 19.95 10.14 5.85
CA LEU A 82 19.04 9.08 6.27
C LEU A 82 19.71 8.08 7.21
N ALA A 83 20.99 7.81 7.03
CA ALA A 83 21.75 6.90 7.89
C ALA A 83 22.03 7.47 9.29
N ASP A 84 22.08 8.80 9.40
CA ASP A 84 22.37 9.50 10.65
C ASP A 84 21.14 9.66 11.57
N VAL A 85 19.94 9.35 11.11
CA VAL A 85 18.72 9.48 11.89
C VAL A 85 18.10 8.14 12.25
N ASN A 86 17.59 8.04 13.47
CA ASN A 86 16.87 6.87 13.93
C ASN A 86 15.45 6.87 13.35
N ARG A 87 14.96 5.67 13.03
CA ARG A 87 13.62 5.45 12.48
C ARG A 87 12.71 4.72 13.46
N ALA A 88 11.43 5.01 13.39
CA ALA A 88 10.39 4.19 14.00
C ALA A 88 9.69 3.37 12.92
N GLU A 89 9.60 2.07 13.12
CA GLU A 89 8.80 1.17 12.32
C GLU A 89 7.41 1.06 12.94
N VAL A 90 6.35 1.42 12.22
CA VAL A 90 4.97 1.32 12.69
C VAL A 90 4.29 0.13 12.02
N LYS A 91 3.87 -0.83 12.83
CA LYS A 91 3.20 -2.07 12.40
C LYS A 91 1.71 -2.08 12.71
N ASN A 92 1.01 -3.08 12.18
CA ASN A 92 -0.42 -3.29 12.39
C ASN A 92 -1.31 -2.21 11.74
N ILE A 93 -0.93 -1.81 10.56
CA ILE A 93 -1.72 -0.90 9.74
C ILE A 93 -2.49 -1.73 8.71
N SER A 94 -3.81 -1.59 8.67
CA SER A 94 -4.70 -2.40 7.83
C SER A 94 -5.50 -1.59 6.82
N SER A 95 -5.28 -0.27 6.75
CA SER A 95 -5.99 0.60 5.81
C SER A 95 -5.13 1.80 5.38
N HIS A 96 -5.44 2.37 4.22
CA HIS A 96 -4.79 3.59 3.72
C HIS A 96 -4.94 4.76 4.70
N LYS A 97 -6.15 4.93 5.24
CA LYS A 97 -6.43 5.97 6.24
C LYS A 97 -5.66 5.71 7.54
N GLY A 98 -5.57 4.46 7.95
CA GLY A 98 -4.76 4.05 9.10
C GLY A 98 -3.29 4.38 8.91
N ALA A 99 -2.73 4.17 7.70
CA ALA A 99 -1.35 4.53 7.38
C ALA A 99 -1.10 6.04 7.50
N GLU A 100 -1.96 6.85 6.89
CA GLU A 100 -1.89 8.31 6.99
C GLU A 100 -1.95 8.79 8.45
N GLN A 101 -2.89 8.25 9.23
CA GLN A 101 -3.07 8.65 10.63
C GLN A 101 -1.90 8.21 11.52
N ALA A 102 -1.43 6.98 11.33
CA ALA A 102 -0.30 6.43 12.08
C ALA A 102 0.98 7.24 11.85
N LEU A 103 1.26 7.57 10.58
CA LEU A 103 2.41 8.39 10.21
C LEU A 103 2.28 9.83 10.71
N ALA A 104 1.10 10.46 10.59
CA ALA A 104 0.86 11.80 11.10
C ALA A 104 1.06 11.89 12.63
N TYR A 105 0.55 10.87 13.35
CA TYR A 105 0.80 10.77 14.78
C TYR A 105 2.29 10.62 15.11
N GLU A 106 2.97 9.74 14.38
CA GLU A 106 4.38 9.43 14.63
C GLU A 106 5.30 10.61 14.32
N VAL A 107 5.05 11.35 13.23
CA VAL A 107 5.74 12.62 12.93
C VAL A 107 5.59 13.59 14.09
N THR A 108 4.35 13.82 14.56
CA THR A 108 4.07 14.70 15.68
C THR A 108 4.76 14.25 16.98
N ARG A 109 4.79 12.94 17.22
CA ARG A 109 5.48 12.37 18.39
C ARG A 109 6.98 12.64 18.33
N GLN A 110 7.60 12.33 17.18
CA GLN A 110 9.03 12.53 16.99
C GLN A 110 9.43 14.00 17.11
N GLU A 111 8.68 14.91 16.49
CA GLU A 111 8.90 16.35 16.66
C GLU A 111 8.86 16.77 18.14
N ASN A 112 7.89 16.28 18.91
CA ASN A 112 7.78 16.61 20.33
C ASN A 112 8.94 16.06 21.18
N VAL A 113 9.50 14.91 20.80
CA VAL A 113 10.69 14.34 21.44
C VAL A 113 11.91 15.21 21.15
N LEU A 114 12.13 15.55 19.87
CA LEU A 114 13.25 16.39 19.43
C LEU A 114 13.19 17.80 20.01
N ARG A 115 12.03 18.46 20.04
CA ARG A 115 11.83 19.79 20.65
C ARG A 115 12.16 19.83 22.15
N ARG A 116 12.12 18.68 22.83
CA ARG A 116 12.51 18.54 24.25
C ARG A 116 14.00 18.22 24.42
N GLY A 117 14.78 18.26 23.35
CA GLY A 117 16.20 17.94 23.35
C GLY A 117 16.52 16.45 23.61
N ARG A 118 15.58 15.57 23.29
CA ARG A 118 15.75 14.11 23.38
C ARG A 118 16.00 13.52 21.99
N GLU A 119 16.63 12.38 21.95
CA GLU A 119 16.85 11.63 20.72
C GLU A 119 15.67 10.70 20.45
N ILE A 120 15.44 10.40 19.17
CA ILE A 120 14.54 9.34 18.75
C ILE A 120 15.28 8.00 18.89
N GLU A 121 14.66 7.06 19.55
CA GLU A 121 15.17 5.69 19.64
C GLU A 121 14.69 4.90 18.40
N GLN A 122 15.57 4.04 17.87
CA GLN A 122 15.16 3.07 16.85
C GLN A 122 14.28 2.02 17.52
N GLU A 123 13.00 2.00 17.16
CA GLU A 123 12.01 1.13 17.80
C GLU A 123 10.94 0.67 16.81
N THR A 124 10.34 -0.49 17.11
CA THR A 124 9.08 -0.93 16.48
C THR A 124 7.91 -0.50 17.36
N ARG A 125 6.90 0.10 16.72
CA ARG A 125 5.68 0.59 17.35
C ARG A 125 4.46 -0.10 16.73
N HIS A 126 3.41 -0.24 17.51
CA HIS A 126 2.14 -0.79 17.07
C HIS A 126 1.12 0.34 16.90
N TRP A 127 0.42 0.36 15.77
CA TRP A 127 -0.70 1.27 15.56
C TRP A 127 -1.94 0.76 16.29
N ASP A 128 -2.43 1.52 17.26
CA ASP A 128 -3.72 1.30 17.95
C ASP A 128 -4.76 2.22 17.29
N GLU A 129 -5.49 1.66 16.34
CA GLU A 129 -6.47 2.42 15.55
C GLU A 129 -7.62 2.96 16.42
N ALA A 130 -8.03 2.20 17.43
CA ALA A 130 -9.13 2.61 18.33
C ALA A 130 -8.76 3.83 19.17
N ARG A 131 -7.49 3.97 19.55
CA ARG A 131 -6.98 5.09 20.33
C ARG A 131 -6.36 6.18 19.47
N GLY A 132 -6.06 5.91 18.20
CA GLY A 132 -5.38 6.83 17.31
C GLY A 132 -3.95 7.16 17.74
N VAL A 133 -3.21 6.19 18.28
CA VAL A 133 -1.84 6.38 18.79
C VAL A 133 -0.93 5.23 18.38
N THR A 134 0.37 5.50 18.31
CA THR A 134 1.37 4.43 18.24
C THR A 134 1.84 4.07 19.64
N VAL A 135 2.00 2.77 19.91
CA VAL A 135 2.47 2.24 21.20
C VAL A 135 3.78 1.50 20.98
N SER A 136 4.82 1.83 21.76
CA SER A 136 6.10 1.13 21.68
C SER A 136 5.90 -0.35 21.97
N MET A 137 6.40 -1.19 21.08
CA MET A 137 6.53 -2.61 21.30
C MET A 137 7.81 -2.85 22.10
N ARG A 138 7.79 -3.78 23.04
CA ARG A 138 8.96 -4.07 23.86
C ARG A 138 10.16 -4.34 22.96
N SER A 139 11.14 -3.45 22.99
CA SER A 139 12.39 -3.60 22.24
C SER A 139 13.18 -4.80 22.80
N LYS A 140 12.83 -5.97 22.34
CA LYS A 140 13.66 -7.16 22.50
C LYS A 140 13.92 -7.69 21.13
N GLU A 141 14.69 -6.99 20.36
CA GLU A 141 15.16 -7.72 19.19
C GLU A 141 16.33 -6.98 18.56
N ALA A 142 17.51 -7.48 18.94
CA ALA A 142 18.52 -7.70 17.92
C ALA A 142 17.86 -8.22 16.64
N GLU A 143 18.29 -7.76 15.48
CA GLU A 143 17.86 -8.26 14.18
C GLU A 143 17.58 -9.75 14.24
N LYS A 144 16.33 -10.15 13.98
CA LYS A 144 16.04 -11.57 13.85
C LYS A 144 16.80 -12.08 12.65
N ASP A 145 17.83 -12.85 12.91
CA ASP A 145 18.47 -13.67 11.90
C ASP A 145 17.41 -14.64 11.37
N TYR A 146 16.80 -14.31 10.24
CA TYR A 146 15.76 -15.12 9.62
C TYR A 146 16.27 -16.48 9.15
N ARG A 147 17.61 -16.72 9.15
CA ARG A 147 18.23 -17.98 8.76
C ARG A 147 17.64 -18.57 7.50
N TYR A 148 17.52 -17.76 6.45
CA TYR A 148 17.06 -18.22 5.16
C TYR A 148 17.95 -19.35 4.66
N PHE A 149 17.38 -20.53 4.52
CA PHE A 149 18.01 -21.70 3.91
C PHE A 149 17.00 -22.36 2.97
N ARG A 150 17.52 -23.07 1.99
CA ARG A 150 16.66 -23.77 1.03
C ARG A 150 15.92 -24.91 1.74
N GLU A 151 14.61 -24.99 1.49
CA GLU A 151 13.84 -26.17 1.86
C GLU A 151 14.38 -27.40 1.15
N ALA A 152 14.73 -28.44 1.92
CA ALA A 152 15.33 -29.65 1.38
C ALA A 152 14.33 -30.43 0.47
N ASP A 153 13.05 -30.31 0.76
CA ASP A 153 11.98 -31.05 0.07
C ASP A 153 11.43 -30.32 -1.17
N LEU A 154 11.86 -29.07 -1.42
CA LEU A 154 11.39 -28.26 -2.54
C LEU A 154 12.51 -28.08 -3.59
N PRO A 155 12.26 -28.46 -4.87
CA PRO A 155 13.19 -28.14 -5.94
C PRO A 155 13.26 -26.63 -6.20
N ALA A 156 14.34 -26.19 -6.87
CA ALA A 156 14.40 -24.83 -7.37
C ALA A 156 13.31 -24.60 -8.43
N LEU A 157 12.67 -23.44 -8.39
CA LEU A 157 11.69 -23.03 -9.40
C LEU A 157 12.41 -22.32 -10.54
N GLU A 158 12.25 -22.84 -11.75
CA GLU A 158 12.73 -22.23 -12.98
C GLU A 158 11.60 -21.35 -13.55
N VAL A 159 11.59 -20.08 -13.20
CA VAL A 159 10.47 -19.15 -13.50
C VAL A 159 10.71 -18.28 -14.73
N ALA A 160 11.88 -18.34 -15.34
CA ALA A 160 12.24 -17.46 -16.46
C ALA A 160 11.22 -17.58 -17.62
N ASP A 161 10.92 -18.83 -18.03
CA ASP A 161 9.98 -19.09 -19.12
C ASP A 161 8.54 -18.70 -18.76
N TRP A 162 8.17 -18.77 -17.49
CA TRP A 162 6.83 -18.37 -17.04
C TRP A 162 6.62 -16.88 -17.16
N LYS A 163 7.65 -16.09 -16.82
CA LYS A 163 7.59 -14.63 -16.91
C LYS A 163 7.27 -14.16 -18.34
N GLU A 164 7.81 -14.82 -19.34
CA GLU A 164 7.56 -14.50 -20.74
C GLU A 164 6.15 -14.88 -21.22
N GLN A 165 5.51 -15.86 -20.55
CA GLN A 165 4.19 -16.38 -20.91
C GLN A 165 3.04 -15.67 -20.19
N ILE A 166 3.33 -14.90 -19.13
CA ILE A 166 2.30 -14.18 -18.37
C ILE A 166 2.13 -12.78 -18.99
N PRO A 167 0.99 -12.52 -19.66
CA PRO A 167 0.72 -11.19 -20.18
C PRO A 167 0.46 -10.21 -19.04
N ILE A 168 1.01 -9.02 -19.14
CA ILE A 168 0.62 -7.91 -18.28
C ILE A 168 -0.64 -7.30 -18.90
N PRO A 169 -1.78 -7.25 -18.17
CA PRO A 169 -2.99 -6.62 -18.67
C PRO A 169 -2.80 -5.10 -18.81
N GLU A 170 -3.73 -4.45 -19.49
CA GLU A 170 -3.76 -2.99 -19.51
C GLU A 170 -3.92 -2.46 -18.09
N LEU A 171 -2.99 -1.59 -17.68
CA LEU A 171 -2.99 -1.00 -16.34
C LEU A 171 -3.95 0.19 -16.25
N PRO A 172 -4.42 0.56 -15.04
CA PRO A 172 -5.47 1.56 -14.85
C PRO A 172 -5.15 2.92 -15.50
N ASP A 173 -3.90 3.38 -15.47
CA ASP A 173 -3.53 4.66 -16.07
C ASP A 173 -3.59 4.64 -17.60
N ALA A 174 -3.10 3.57 -18.21
CA ALA A 174 -3.18 3.38 -19.65
C ALA A 174 -4.64 3.29 -20.10
N ARG A 175 -5.48 2.53 -19.35
CA ARG A 175 -6.91 2.39 -19.64
C ARG A 175 -7.65 3.72 -19.47
N ARG A 176 -7.29 4.51 -18.47
CA ARG A 176 -7.86 5.84 -18.22
C ARG A 176 -7.55 6.80 -19.38
N GLU A 177 -6.31 6.79 -19.86
CA GLU A 177 -5.95 7.63 -21.02
C GLU A 177 -6.65 7.13 -22.28
N ARG A 178 -6.70 5.82 -22.52
CA ARG A 178 -7.45 5.24 -23.64
C ARG A 178 -8.93 5.61 -23.59
N PHE A 179 -9.58 5.58 -22.44
CA PHE A 179 -10.98 6.00 -22.29
C PHE A 179 -11.19 7.48 -22.66
N ARG A 180 -10.22 8.33 -22.34
CA ARG A 180 -10.26 9.75 -22.73
C ARG A 180 -10.08 9.94 -24.23
N GLU A 181 -9.18 9.19 -24.85
CA GLU A 181 -8.88 9.31 -26.29
C GLU A 181 -9.93 8.65 -27.15
N GLU A 182 -10.38 7.45 -26.78
CA GLU A 182 -11.23 6.61 -27.61
C GLU A 182 -12.72 6.97 -27.47
N TYR A 183 -13.15 7.24 -26.22
CA TYR A 183 -14.55 7.59 -25.93
C TYR A 183 -14.78 9.08 -25.70
N GLY A 184 -13.74 9.91 -25.76
CA GLY A 184 -13.88 11.37 -25.59
C GLY A 184 -14.20 11.81 -24.16
N LEU A 185 -13.98 10.95 -23.16
CA LEU A 185 -14.36 11.22 -21.77
C LEU A 185 -13.47 12.28 -21.13
N ASP A 186 -14.05 13.07 -20.24
CA ASP A 186 -13.28 13.94 -19.39
C ASP A 186 -12.47 13.16 -18.33
N ARG A 187 -11.54 13.85 -17.67
CA ARG A 187 -10.65 13.23 -16.69
C ARG A 187 -11.38 12.62 -15.50
N GLU A 188 -12.45 13.27 -15.05
CA GLU A 188 -13.21 12.82 -13.87
C GLU A 188 -13.99 11.56 -14.19
N SER A 189 -14.72 11.55 -15.31
CA SER A 189 -15.49 10.39 -15.78
C SER A 189 -14.59 9.20 -16.07
N ALA A 190 -13.47 9.41 -16.77
CA ALA A 190 -12.49 8.36 -17.01
C ALA A 190 -11.91 7.79 -15.71
N SER A 191 -11.64 8.63 -14.71
CA SER A 191 -11.12 8.19 -13.41
C SER A 191 -12.15 7.36 -12.62
N LYS A 192 -13.42 7.77 -12.61
CA LYS A 192 -14.50 7.02 -11.97
C LYS A 192 -14.69 5.65 -12.62
N LEU A 193 -14.75 5.63 -13.96
CA LEU A 193 -14.99 4.40 -14.72
C LEU A 193 -13.82 3.42 -14.69
N THR A 194 -12.60 3.87 -14.40
CA THR A 194 -11.43 3.01 -14.25
C THR A 194 -11.05 2.76 -12.79
N SER A 195 -11.88 3.15 -11.83
CA SER A 195 -11.60 3.01 -10.39
C SER A 195 -11.40 1.56 -9.94
N THR A 196 -12.08 0.61 -10.59
CA THR A 196 -11.86 -0.83 -10.46
C THR A 196 -11.90 -1.49 -11.84
N LYS A 197 -11.21 -2.63 -11.95
CA LYS A 197 -11.21 -3.39 -13.20
C LYS A 197 -12.61 -3.78 -13.64
N SER A 198 -13.44 -4.24 -12.71
CA SER A 198 -14.80 -4.69 -13.01
C SER A 198 -15.72 -3.58 -13.52
N VAL A 199 -15.58 -2.37 -12.98
CA VAL A 199 -16.33 -1.20 -13.47
C VAL A 199 -15.90 -0.82 -14.88
N ALA A 200 -14.59 -0.84 -15.13
CA ALA A 200 -14.06 -0.51 -16.44
C ALA A 200 -14.46 -1.54 -17.51
N ASP A 201 -14.40 -2.84 -17.19
CA ASP A 201 -14.84 -3.91 -18.09
C ASP A 201 -16.35 -3.75 -18.40
N PHE A 202 -17.18 -3.50 -17.37
CA PHE A 202 -18.61 -3.29 -17.56
C PHE A 202 -18.93 -2.06 -18.39
N PHE A 203 -18.21 -0.96 -18.20
CA PHE A 203 -18.39 0.24 -19.03
C PHE A 203 -18.11 -0.06 -20.51
N GLU A 204 -17.02 -0.75 -20.82
CA GLU A 204 -16.69 -1.11 -22.21
C GLU A 204 -17.77 -2.00 -22.85
N ASP A 205 -18.23 -3.02 -22.13
CA ASP A 205 -19.31 -3.89 -22.60
C ASP A 205 -20.60 -3.10 -22.94
N VAL A 206 -20.89 -2.04 -22.17
CA VAL A 206 -22.04 -1.17 -22.42
C VAL A 206 -21.77 -0.22 -23.59
N ALA A 207 -20.56 0.37 -23.64
CA ALA A 207 -20.17 1.32 -24.68
C ALA A 207 -20.08 0.68 -26.08
N GLU A 208 -19.86 -0.63 -26.17
CA GLU A 208 -19.95 -1.37 -27.45
C GLU A 208 -21.36 -1.41 -28.03
N GLN A 209 -22.39 -1.28 -27.20
CA GLN A 209 -23.79 -1.43 -27.60
C GLN A 209 -24.56 -0.12 -27.63
N PHE A 210 -24.09 0.89 -26.92
CA PHE A 210 -24.76 2.17 -26.72
C PHE A 210 -23.81 3.34 -26.94
N ASP A 211 -24.35 4.53 -27.01
CA ASP A 211 -23.56 5.76 -27.06
C ASP A 211 -22.63 5.88 -25.85
N PRO A 212 -21.32 6.05 -26.05
CA PRO A 212 -20.34 6.06 -24.95
C PRO A 212 -20.56 7.17 -23.92
N ASP A 213 -21.01 8.36 -24.30
CA ASP A 213 -21.28 9.46 -23.37
C ASP A 213 -22.48 9.12 -22.46
N LEU A 214 -23.51 8.51 -23.06
CA LEU A 214 -24.66 8.04 -22.30
C LEU A 214 -24.28 6.89 -21.36
N ALA A 215 -23.50 5.92 -21.85
CA ALA A 215 -22.99 4.81 -21.06
C ALA A 215 -22.14 5.31 -19.88
N ALA A 216 -21.23 6.26 -20.10
CA ALA A 216 -20.40 6.85 -19.07
C ALA A 216 -21.23 7.53 -17.97
N THR A 217 -22.21 8.35 -18.35
CA THR A 217 -23.11 9.02 -17.39
C THR A 217 -23.88 8.00 -16.53
N TRP A 218 -24.44 6.97 -17.15
CA TRP A 218 -25.20 5.96 -16.42
C TRP A 218 -24.35 5.10 -15.50
N VAL A 219 -23.15 4.70 -15.93
CA VAL A 219 -22.27 3.87 -15.12
C VAL A 219 -21.60 4.69 -14.02
N ALA A 220 -21.01 5.86 -14.36
CA ALA A 220 -20.24 6.63 -13.40
C ALA A 220 -21.10 7.36 -12.35
N ASP A 221 -22.26 7.88 -12.74
CA ASP A 221 -23.05 8.72 -11.83
C ASP A 221 -24.26 7.98 -11.24
N ASN A 222 -24.93 7.14 -12.02
CA ASN A 222 -26.13 6.45 -11.53
C ASN A 222 -25.80 5.10 -10.89
N LEU A 223 -25.12 4.20 -11.60
CA LEU A 223 -24.85 2.86 -11.10
C LEU A 223 -23.87 2.89 -9.90
N LEU A 224 -22.73 3.56 -10.05
CA LEU A 224 -21.76 3.67 -8.94
C LEU A 224 -22.33 4.46 -7.77
N GLY A 225 -23.15 5.48 -8.01
CA GLY A 225 -23.88 6.21 -6.97
C GLY A 225 -24.76 5.28 -6.14
N GLU A 226 -25.55 4.44 -6.77
CA GLU A 226 -26.43 3.47 -6.09
C GLU A 226 -25.63 2.36 -5.36
N LEU A 227 -24.54 1.88 -5.94
CA LEU A 227 -23.69 0.87 -5.31
C LEU A 227 -22.98 1.41 -4.06
N ASN A 228 -22.55 2.66 -4.08
CA ASN A 228 -21.90 3.30 -2.93
C ASN A 228 -22.89 3.71 -1.82
N TYR A 229 -24.20 3.82 -2.13
CA TYR A 229 -25.22 4.17 -1.15
C TYR A 229 -25.71 2.98 -0.32
N ARG A 230 -25.49 1.75 -0.76
CA ARG A 230 -25.93 0.50 -0.09
C ARG A 230 -24.84 -0.09 0.80
#